data_3bcda0faaee21839b2ae83ec4d239093
#
_entry.id   3bcda0faaee21839b2ae83ec4d239093
#
_cell.length_a   1.000
_cell.length_b   1.000
_cell.length_c   1.000
_cell.angle_alpha   90.00
_cell.angle_beta   90.00
_cell.angle_gamma   90.00
#
_symmetry.space_group_name_H-M   'P 1'
#
loop_
_entity.id
_entity.type
_entity.pdbx_description
1 polymer ?
#
loop_
_entity_poly.entity_id
_entity_poly.type
_entity_poly.pdbx_seq_one_letter_code
_entity_poly.pdbx_strand_id
1 'polypeptide(L)'
;NEIYSGCKAATLGEIIHNPTVVNDLKERGVRVISSPDEALEGERVVIRSHGAGADVYRRLEELGIGYSDGTCPFVRRIQKIAEECSQKGMTVVIMGDSTHPEVIGIAGHCTGNAVILPDDKALSEFLKKIFENPQKKVAIMPQTTYNISMWQKCREEASLYEGAVLFDTICSATEKRQKEAELLAAESDIMIVI
;
A
#
# COMPACT_ATOMS: atom_id res chain seq x y z
N ASN A 1 14.51 -16.55 6.91
CA ASN A 1 14.99 -17.28 8.12
C ASN A 1 14.03 -18.41 8.53
N GLU A 2 12.72 -18.29 8.29
CA GLU A 2 11.73 -19.33 8.65
C GLU A 2 11.99 -20.66 7.91
N ILE A 3 12.39 -20.60 6.64
CA ILE A 3 12.72 -21.80 5.84
C ILE A 3 13.94 -22.53 6.41
N TYR A 4 14.92 -21.80 6.95
CA TYR A 4 16.13 -22.40 7.54
C TYR A 4 15.87 -23.04 8.92
N SER A 5 14.77 -22.70 9.59
CA SER A 5 14.38 -23.29 10.86
C SER A 5 13.64 -24.64 10.72
N GLY A 6 13.40 -25.10 9.50
CA GLY A 6 12.62 -26.32 9.21
C GLY A 6 11.10 -26.15 9.37
N CYS A 7 10.61 -24.91 9.56
CA CYS A 7 9.19 -24.63 9.60
C CYS A 7 8.61 -24.63 8.18
N LYS A 8 7.40 -25.17 8.04
CA LYS A 8 6.62 -24.97 6.82
C LYS A 8 6.18 -23.50 6.74
N ALA A 9 6.33 -22.88 5.58
CA ALA A 9 5.99 -21.47 5.39
C ALA A 9 5.12 -21.25 4.16
N ALA A 10 4.19 -20.32 4.28
CA ALA A 10 3.42 -19.78 3.17
C ALA A 10 3.55 -18.25 3.11
N THR A 11 3.54 -17.66 1.92
CA THR A 11 3.49 -16.20 1.78
C THR A 11 2.07 -15.76 1.39
N LEU A 12 1.58 -14.71 2.02
CA LEU A 12 0.31 -14.12 1.66
C LEU A 12 0.49 -13.23 0.42
N GLY A 13 0.15 -13.78 -0.74
CA GLY A 13 0.52 -13.27 -2.04
C GLY A 13 2.01 -13.47 -2.36
N GLU A 14 2.42 -13.13 -3.57
CA GLU A 14 3.82 -13.22 -3.98
C GLU A 14 4.68 -12.26 -3.14
N ILE A 15 5.76 -12.77 -2.57
CA ILE A 15 6.62 -12.03 -1.63
C ILE A 15 7.24 -10.79 -2.28
N ILE A 16 7.52 -10.87 -3.57
CA ILE A 16 8.09 -9.82 -4.41
C ILE A 16 7.63 -10.02 -5.87
N HIS A 17 7.56 -8.93 -6.64
CA HIS A 17 7.26 -8.98 -8.07
C HIS A 17 8.48 -9.42 -8.91
N ASN A 18 8.98 -10.62 -8.61
CA ASN A 18 10.07 -11.26 -9.35
C ASN A 18 9.81 -12.76 -9.46
N PRO A 19 9.38 -13.25 -10.65
CA PRO A 19 9.03 -14.65 -10.85
C PRO A 19 10.16 -15.63 -10.52
N THR A 20 11.42 -15.25 -10.76
CA THR A 20 12.59 -16.10 -10.45
C THR A 20 12.69 -16.36 -8.94
N VAL A 21 12.54 -15.30 -8.12
CA VAL A 21 12.56 -15.43 -6.66
C VAL A 21 11.36 -16.22 -6.15
N VAL A 22 10.18 -15.96 -6.70
CA VAL A 22 8.95 -16.68 -6.32
C VAL A 22 9.07 -18.17 -6.63
N ASN A 23 9.63 -18.53 -7.80
CA ASN A 23 9.82 -19.92 -8.19
C ASN A 23 10.88 -20.63 -7.33
N ASP A 24 12.02 -19.97 -7.02
CA ASP A 24 13.04 -20.52 -6.10
C ASP A 24 12.42 -20.83 -4.72
N LEU A 25 11.57 -19.93 -4.20
CA LEU A 25 10.88 -20.17 -2.94
C LEU A 25 9.88 -21.34 -3.03
N LYS A 26 9.15 -21.47 -4.15
CA LYS A 26 8.25 -22.61 -4.38
C LYS A 26 9.01 -23.94 -4.42
N GLU A 27 10.16 -23.98 -5.10
CA GLU A 27 11.03 -25.18 -5.14
C GLU A 27 11.54 -25.57 -3.75
N ARG A 28 11.71 -24.60 -2.84
CA ARG A 28 12.04 -24.83 -1.43
C ARG A 28 10.84 -25.17 -0.54
N GLY A 29 9.65 -25.32 -1.13
CA GLY A 29 8.44 -25.72 -0.42
C GLY A 29 7.65 -24.56 0.20
N VAL A 30 7.95 -23.31 -0.14
CA VAL A 30 7.15 -22.16 0.29
C VAL A 30 5.92 -22.02 -0.62
N ARG A 31 4.74 -22.08 -0.05
CA ARG A 31 3.49 -21.89 -0.78
C ARG A 31 3.15 -20.40 -0.91
N VAL A 32 2.47 -20.04 -1.98
CA VAL A 32 1.80 -18.73 -2.10
C VAL A 32 0.32 -18.96 -1.87
N ILE A 33 -0.26 -18.23 -0.93
CA ILE A 33 -1.67 -18.30 -0.56
C ILE A 33 -2.33 -16.93 -0.77
N SER A 34 -3.62 -16.92 -1.02
CA SER A 34 -4.39 -15.68 -1.25
C SER A 34 -5.18 -15.26 0.00
N SER A 35 -5.40 -16.18 0.92
CA SER A 35 -6.16 -15.97 2.16
C SER A 35 -5.52 -16.75 3.32
N PRO A 36 -5.63 -16.25 4.57
CA PRO A 36 -5.27 -17.03 5.76
C PRO A 36 -5.92 -18.41 5.85
N ASP A 37 -7.13 -18.55 5.32
CA ASP A 37 -7.90 -19.81 5.33
C ASP A 37 -7.27 -20.93 4.47
N GLU A 38 -6.33 -20.60 3.61
CA GLU A 38 -5.57 -21.56 2.80
C GLU A 38 -4.33 -22.12 3.50
N ALA A 39 -3.97 -21.58 4.67
CA ALA A 39 -2.81 -22.05 5.41
C ALA A 39 -3.04 -23.47 5.94
N LEU A 40 -2.02 -24.31 5.83
CA LEU A 40 -2.06 -25.67 6.32
C LEU A 40 -1.62 -25.73 7.79
N GLU A 41 -1.99 -26.83 8.46
CA GLU A 41 -1.57 -27.07 9.84
C GLU A 41 -0.05 -27.05 9.98
N GLY A 42 0.44 -26.26 10.92
CA GLY A 42 1.87 -26.06 11.19
C GLY A 42 2.59 -25.15 10.21
N GLU A 43 1.90 -24.54 9.24
CA GLU A 43 2.49 -23.48 8.41
C GLU A 43 2.54 -22.15 9.17
N ARG A 44 3.63 -21.40 8.92
CA ARG A 44 3.76 -20.00 9.32
C ARG A 44 3.52 -19.09 8.12
N VAL A 45 2.65 -18.11 8.27
CA VAL A 45 2.33 -17.18 7.19
C VAL A 45 3.29 -15.98 7.22
N VAL A 46 3.86 -15.64 6.08
CA VAL A 46 4.69 -14.44 5.90
C VAL A 46 3.88 -13.38 5.19
N ILE A 47 3.66 -12.24 5.85
CA ILE A 47 3.05 -11.06 5.24
C ILE A 47 4.15 -10.27 4.53
N ARG A 48 3.94 -9.99 3.24
CA ARG A 48 4.90 -9.30 2.38
C ARG A 48 5.05 -7.81 2.72
N SER A 49 6.03 -7.13 2.09
CA SER A 49 6.34 -5.72 2.34
C SER A 49 5.17 -4.74 2.07
N HIS A 50 4.22 -5.11 1.22
CA HIS A 50 3.01 -4.32 0.95
C HIS A 50 2.00 -4.30 2.10
N GLY A 51 2.21 -5.15 3.10
CA GLY A 51 1.26 -5.31 4.20
C GLY A 51 -0.03 -6.02 3.79
N ALA A 52 -0.97 -6.03 4.70
CA ALA A 52 -2.31 -6.59 4.51
C ALA A 52 -3.34 -5.69 5.23
N GLY A 53 -4.62 -5.89 4.97
CA GLY A 53 -5.69 -5.21 5.71
C GLY A 53 -5.84 -5.75 7.15
N ALA A 54 -6.46 -4.97 8.02
CA ALA A 54 -6.66 -5.35 9.43
C ALA A 54 -7.49 -6.63 9.62
N ASP A 55 -8.36 -6.93 8.67
CA ASP A 55 -9.16 -8.16 8.63
C ASP A 55 -8.30 -9.42 8.47
N VAL A 56 -7.23 -9.33 7.70
CA VAL A 56 -6.26 -10.43 7.50
C VAL A 56 -5.55 -10.78 8.81
N TYR A 57 -5.06 -9.78 9.53
CA TYR A 57 -4.40 -10.00 10.82
C TYR A 57 -5.36 -10.63 11.83
N ARG A 58 -6.57 -10.12 11.92
CA ARG A 58 -7.63 -10.69 12.77
C ARG A 58 -7.93 -12.13 12.40
N ARG A 59 -8.00 -12.44 11.10
CA ARG A 59 -8.28 -13.80 10.63
C ARG A 59 -7.15 -14.77 10.98
N LEU A 60 -5.89 -14.35 10.86
CA LEU A 60 -4.74 -15.15 11.31
C LEU A 60 -4.80 -15.47 12.81
N GLU A 61 -5.17 -14.47 13.62
CA GLU A 61 -5.34 -14.63 15.07
C GLU A 61 -6.51 -15.57 15.43
N GLU A 62 -7.67 -15.41 14.78
CA GLU A 62 -8.84 -16.28 14.96
C GLU A 62 -8.53 -17.75 14.65
N LEU A 63 -7.72 -17.99 13.61
CA LEU A 63 -7.32 -19.33 13.19
C LEU A 63 -6.13 -19.88 14.02
N GLY A 64 -5.53 -19.09 14.91
CA GLY A 64 -4.35 -19.46 15.67
C GLY A 64 -3.10 -19.67 14.80
N ILE A 65 -3.04 -19.08 13.62
CA ILE A 65 -1.92 -19.22 12.69
C ILE A 65 -0.80 -18.26 13.08
N GLY A 66 0.39 -18.81 13.32
CA GLY A 66 1.58 -18.00 13.53
C GLY A 66 2.00 -17.27 12.26
N TYR A 67 2.32 -15.98 12.36
CA TYR A 67 2.76 -15.20 11.20
C TYR A 67 4.01 -14.37 11.48
N SER A 68 4.72 -14.04 10.42
CA SER A 68 5.82 -13.07 10.39
C SER A 68 5.42 -11.87 9.54
N ASP A 69 5.34 -10.69 10.16
CA ASP A 69 4.94 -9.47 9.47
C ASP A 69 6.15 -8.76 8.86
N GLY A 70 6.29 -8.89 7.54
CA GLY A 70 7.32 -8.23 6.73
C GLY A 70 6.91 -6.87 6.19
N THR A 71 5.80 -6.29 6.65
CA THR A 71 5.31 -4.98 6.19
C THR A 71 6.39 -3.90 6.30
N CYS A 72 6.65 -3.22 5.18
CA CYS A 72 7.61 -2.12 5.14
C CYS A 72 7.22 -1.02 6.16
N PRO A 73 8.16 -0.45 6.91
CA PRO A 73 7.86 0.61 7.88
C PRO A 73 7.13 1.82 7.28
N PHE A 74 7.40 2.18 6.02
CA PHE A 74 6.68 3.26 5.32
C PHE A 74 5.22 2.88 5.08
N VAL A 75 4.95 1.64 4.67
CA VAL A 75 3.59 1.13 4.48
C VAL A 75 2.85 1.07 5.83
N ARG A 76 3.51 0.60 6.87
CA ARG A 76 2.91 0.56 8.22
C ARG A 76 2.55 1.96 8.73
N ARG A 77 3.39 2.96 8.41
CA ARG A 77 3.10 4.36 8.77
C ARG A 77 1.83 4.87 8.07
N ILE A 78 1.68 4.62 6.76
CA ILE A 78 0.49 5.08 6.03
C ILE A 78 -0.78 4.34 6.48
N GLN A 79 -0.70 3.03 6.75
CA GLN A 79 -1.82 2.27 7.32
C GLN A 79 -2.31 2.89 8.65
N LYS A 80 -1.38 3.23 9.54
CA LYS A 80 -1.69 3.88 10.81
C LYS A 80 -2.33 5.26 10.62
N ILE A 81 -1.83 6.09 9.70
CA ILE A 81 -2.43 7.40 9.39
C ILE A 81 -3.86 7.22 8.87
N ALA A 82 -4.09 6.28 7.95
CA ALA A 82 -5.41 6.01 7.38
C ALA A 82 -6.40 5.55 8.46
N GLU A 83 -5.98 4.65 9.34
CA GLU A 83 -6.75 4.20 10.48
C GLU A 83 -7.13 5.35 11.42
N GLU A 84 -6.15 6.14 11.87
CA GLU A 84 -6.38 7.26 12.78
C GLU A 84 -7.30 8.34 12.19
N CYS A 85 -7.14 8.63 10.88
CA CYS A 85 -8.00 9.60 10.20
C CYS A 85 -9.45 9.09 10.08
N SER A 86 -9.62 7.83 9.70
CA SER A 86 -10.95 7.22 9.58
C SER A 86 -11.67 7.13 10.92
N GLN A 87 -10.95 6.80 12.01
CA GLN A 87 -11.49 6.80 13.38
C GLN A 87 -11.93 8.19 13.86
N LYS A 88 -11.30 9.26 13.36
CA LYS A 88 -11.71 10.66 13.60
C LYS A 88 -12.87 11.11 12.72
N GLY A 89 -13.47 10.21 11.94
CA GLY A 89 -14.60 10.52 11.06
C GLY A 89 -14.23 11.29 9.79
N MET A 90 -12.94 11.35 9.43
CA MET A 90 -12.51 11.93 8.17
C MET A 90 -12.77 10.95 7.01
N THR A 91 -13.09 11.49 5.83
CA THR A 91 -13.08 10.69 4.61
C THR A 91 -11.61 10.46 4.20
N VAL A 92 -11.19 9.21 4.14
CA VAL A 92 -9.82 8.86 3.72
C VAL A 92 -9.78 8.69 2.21
N VAL A 93 -8.89 9.43 1.55
CA VAL A 93 -8.61 9.34 0.12
C VAL A 93 -7.19 8.83 -0.07
N ILE A 94 -7.06 7.72 -0.77
CA ILE A 94 -5.79 7.11 -1.12
C ILE A 94 -5.51 7.39 -2.60
N MET A 95 -4.43 8.12 -2.90
CA MET A 95 -3.98 8.32 -4.28
C MET A 95 -3.15 7.12 -4.70
N GLY A 96 -3.65 6.33 -5.67
CA GLY A 96 -2.98 5.10 -6.09
C GLY A 96 -3.83 4.22 -7.00
N ASP A 97 -3.28 3.04 -7.30
CA ASP A 97 -3.96 2.00 -8.06
C ASP A 97 -4.83 1.14 -7.12
N SER A 98 -6.13 1.07 -7.41
CA SER A 98 -7.10 0.30 -6.61
C SER A 98 -6.84 -1.21 -6.59
N THR A 99 -6.07 -1.71 -7.56
CA THR A 99 -5.69 -3.14 -7.63
C THR A 99 -4.37 -3.44 -6.92
N HIS A 100 -3.62 -2.39 -6.55
CA HIS A 100 -2.32 -2.57 -5.93
C HIS A 100 -2.45 -3.08 -4.48
N PRO A 101 -1.70 -4.13 -4.10
CA PRO A 101 -1.79 -4.74 -2.77
C PRO A 101 -1.57 -3.78 -1.59
N GLU A 102 -0.67 -2.81 -1.73
CA GLU A 102 -0.44 -1.79 -0.71
C GLU A 102 -1.70 -0.93 -0.49
N VAL A 103 -2.35 -0.51 -1.58
CA VAL A 103 -3.56 0.33 -1.53
C VAL A 103 -4.72 -0.44 -0.90
N ILE A 104 -4.89 -1.71 -1.28
CA ILE A 104 -5.88 -2.61 -0.66
C ILE A 104 -5.60 -2.76 0.83
N GLY A 105 -4.33 -2.97 1.20
CA GLY A 105 -3.91 -3.07 2.60
C GLY A 105 -4.20 -1.81 3.39
N ILE A 106 -3.89 -0.62 2.84
CA ILE A 106 -4.17 0.67 3.50
C ILE A 106 -5.68 0.85 3.69
N ALA A 107 -6.47 0.62 2.64
CA ALA A 107 -7.93 0.73 2.70
C ALA A 107 -8.55 -0.21 3.75
N GLY A 108 -7.99 -1.41 3.89
CA GLY A 108 -8.41 -2.40 4.89
C GLY A 108 -8.15 -2.01 6.35
N HIS A 109 -7.41 -0.96 6.63
CA HIS A 109 -7.23 -0.38 7.97
C HIS A 109 -8.23 0.74 8.29
N CYS A 110 -9.00 1.22 7.32
CA CYS A 110 -10.00 2.24 7.56
C CYS A 110 -11.27 1.68 8.24
N THR A 111 -11.84 2.43 9.17
CA THR A 111 -13.12 2.08 9.86
C THR A 111 -14.37 2.32 8.99
N GLY A 112 -14.20 2.47 7.72
CA GLY A 112 -15.23 2.67 6.70
C GLY A 112 -14.60 2.55 5.32
N ASN A 113 -15.36 2.83 4.28
CA ASN A 113 -14.82 2.77 2.93
C ASN A 113 -13.84 3.93 2.69
N ALA A 114 -12.60 3.60 2.34
CA ALA A 114 -11.67 4.55 1.77
C ALA A 114 -12.02 4.83 0.30
N VAL A 115 -11.76 6.04 -0.15
CA VAL A 115 -11.89 6.43 -1.57
C VAL A 115 -10.52 6.28 -2.22
N ILE A 116 -10.43 5.53 -3.31
CA ILE A 116 -9.18 5.33 -4.03
C ILE A 116 -9.27 6.06 -5.36
N LEU A 117 -8.31 6.93 -5.62
CA LEU A 117 -8.30 7.79 -6.82
C LEU A 117 -6.95 7.68 -7.54
N PRO A 118 -6.96 7.56 -8.88
CA PRO A 118 -5.73 7.33 -9.64
C PRO A 118 -4.90 8.60 -9.85
N ASP A 119 -5.53 9.77 -9.99
CA ASP A 119 -4.88 11.00 -10.46
C ASP A 119 -5.50 12.29 -9.90
N ASP A 120 -4.89 13.42 -10.26
CA ASP A 120 -5.30 14.76 -9.87
C ASP A 120 -6.69 15.15 -10.40
N LYS A 121 -7.08 14.66 -11.58
CA LYS A 121 -8.39 14.97 -12.18
C LYS A 121 -9.51 14.30 -11.39
N ALA A 122 -9.34 13.01 -11.08
CA ALA A 122 -10.29 12.26 -10.24
C ALA A 122 -10.38 12.89 -8.85
N LEU A 123 -9.25 13.35 -8.28
CA LEU A 123 -9.23 14.06 -7.01
C LEU A 123 -10.00 15.40 -7.09
N SER A 124 -9.78 16.21 -8.12
CA SER A 124 -10.47 17.48 -8.30
C SER A 124 -11.99 17.30 -8.37
N GLU A 125 -12.47 16.33 -9.15
CA GLU A 125 -13.90 16.01 -9.26
C GLU A 125 -14.47 15.55 -7.91
N PHE A 126 -13.76 14.70 -7.18
CA PHE A 126 -14.17 14.24 -5.87
C PHE A 126 -14.24 15.39 -4.85
N LEU A 127 -13.23 16.26 -4.80
CA LEU A 127 -13.18 17.37 -3.85
C LEU A 127 -14.29 18.38 -4.12
N LYS A 128 -14.57 18.74 -5.38
CA LYS A 128 -15.70 19.60 -5.74
C LYS A 128 -17.02 19.07 -5.16
N LYS A 129 -17.25 17.76 -5.31
CA LYS A 129 -18.48 17.11 -4.86
C LYS A 129 -18.56 17.01 -3.33
N ILE A 130 -17.48 16.59 -2.65
CA ILE A 130 -17.54 16.37 -1.20
C ILE A 130 -17.62 17.67 -0.42
N PHE A 131 -16.99 18.74 -0.92
CA PHE A 131 -17.01 20.06 -0.30
C PHE A 131 -18.23 20.95 -0.68
N GLU A 132 -19.23 20.40 -1.38
CA GLU A 132 -20.59 20.94 -1.31
C GLU A 132 -21.08 21.01 0.15
N ASN A 133 -20.56 20.13 1.01
CA ASN A 133 -20.70 20.23 2.47
C ASN A 133 -19.37 20.67 3.11
N PRO A 134 -19.25 21.97 3.49
CA PRO A 134 -17.99 22.53 4.00
C PRO A 134 -17.56 21.99 5.38
N GLN A 135 -18.43 21.26 6.10
CA GLN A 135 -18.07 20.62 7.36
C GLN A 135 -17.32 19.30 7.20
N LYS A 136 -17.24 18.76 6.00
CA LYS A 136 -16.48 17.53 5.73
C LYS A 136 -14.99 17.78 5.87
N LYS A 137 -14.31 16.77 6.45
CA LYS A 137 -12.84 16.72 6.49
C LYS A 137 -12.36 15.51 5.69
N VAL A 138 -11.34 15.73 4.89
CA VAL A 138 -10.77 14.74 3.98
C VAL A 138 -9.28 14.59 4.29
N ALA A 139 -8.84 13.35 4.52
CA ALA A 139 -7.43 13.00 4.65
C ALA A 139 -6.96 12.42 3.32
N ILE A 140 -5.96 13.02 2.68
CA ILE A 140 -5.47 12.62 1.36
C ILE A 140 -4.04 12.16 1.50
N MET A 141 -3.74 10.93 1.03
CA MET A 141 -2.42 10.32 1.10
C MET A 141 -2.10 9.49 -0.13
N PRO A 142 -0.92 9.62 -0.74
CA PRO A 142 -0.49 8.77 -1.84
C PRO A 142 0.04 7.43 -1.33
N GLN A 143 -0.09 6.35 -2.14
CA GLN A 143 0.68 5.12 -1.90
C GLN A 143 2.19 5.41 -1.92
N THR A 144 2.98 4.58 -1.25
CA THR A 144 4.42 4.86 -1.04
C THR A 144 5.23 4.93 -2.33
N THR A 145 4.73 4.34 -3.41
CA THR A 145 5.35 4.30 -4.74
C THR A 145 4.68 5.22 -5.76
N TYR A 146 3.81 6.15 -5.31
CA TYR A 146 3.10 7.05 -6.21
C TYR A 146 4.04 7.98 -6.98
N ASN A 147 3.61 8.47 -8.14
CA ASN A 147 4.38 9.40 -8.95
C ASN A 147 4.46 10.78 -8.28
N ILE A 148 5.68 11.31 -8.13
CA ILE A 148 5.94 12.57 -7.42
C ILE A 148 5.32 13.76 -8.13
N SER A 149 5.48 13.84 -9.45
CA SER A 149 4.93 14.94 -10.24
C SER A 149 3.40 14.95 -10.21
N MET A 150 2.78 13.76 -10.20
CA MET A 150 1.34 13.63 -10.05
C MET A 150 0.89 14.02 -8.63
N TRP A 151 1.66 13.63 -7.59
CA TRP A 151 1.36 14.03 -6.23
C TRP A 151 1.41 15.55 -6.04
N GLN A 152 2.36 16.23 -6.69
CA GLN A 152 2.43 17.70 -6.64
C GLN A 152 1.15 18.35 -7.19
N LYS A 153 0.61 17.86 -8.30
CA LYS A 153 -0.66 18.34 -8.83
C LYS A 153 -1.83 18.07 -7.88
N CYS A 154 -1.87 16.88 -7.27
CA CYS A 154 -2.88 16.57 -6.24
C CYS A 154 -2.82 17.54 -5.05
N ARG A 155 -1.61 17.92 -4.61
CA ARG A 155 -1.43 18.90 -3.53
C ARG A 155 -1.95 20.29 -3.92
N GLU A 156 -1.69 20.73 -5.16
CA GLU A 156 -2.20 22.00 -5.68
C GLU A 156 -3.73 22.01 -5.69
N GLU A 157 -4.37 20.97 -6.21
CA GLU A 157 -5.82 20.82 -6.19
C GLU A 157 -6.39 20.81 -4.77
N ALA A 158 -5.79 20.04 -3.87
CA ALA A 158 -6.27 19.92 -2.50
C ALA A 158 -6.11 21.23 -1.70
N SER A 159 -5.10 22.05 -2.01
CA SER A 159 -4.86 23.33 -1.34
C SER A 159 -6.01 24.34 -1.49
N LEU A 160 -6.88 24.14 -2.46
CA LEU A 160 -8.07 24.97 -2.69
C LEU A 160 -9.18 24.73 -1.65
N TYR A 161 -9.05 23.70 -0.81
CA TYR A 161 -10.08 23.24 0.12
C TYR A 161 -9.58 23.22 1.56
N GLU A 162 -10.10 24.08 2.42
CA GLU A 162 -9.68 24.22 3.84
C GLU A 162 -9.86 22.93 4.64
N GLY A 163 -10.85 22.10 4.30
CA GLY A 163 -11.12 20.82 4.96
C GLY A 163 -10.22 19.65 4.50
N ALA A 164 -9.32 19.86 3.52
CA ALA A 164 -8.42 18.85 3.02
C ALA A 164 -7.11 18.84 3.82
N VAL A 165 -6.75 17.66 4.35
CA VAL A 165 -5.51 17.43 5.10
C VAL A 165 -4.63 16.50 4.29
N LEU A 166 -3.43 16.93 3.95
CA LEU A 166 -2.48 16.22 3.11
C LEU A 166 -1.42 15.51 3.96
N PHE A 167 -1.11 14.27 3.60
CA PHE A 167 -0.05 13.48 4.21
C PHE A 167 0.96 13.06 3.15
N ASP A 168 2.20 13.53 3.26
CA ASP A 168 3.30 13.10 2.39
C ASP A 168 3.77 11.71 2.79
N THR A 169 3.32 10.69 2.06
CA THR A 169 3.59 9.28 2.37
C THR A 169 4.41 8.55 1.32
N ILE A 170 4.83 9.24 0.24
CA ILE A 170 5.79 8.69 -0.72
C ILE A 170 7.09 8.36 0.00
N CYS A 171 7.62 7.16 -0.20
CA CYS A 171 8.85 6.78 0.50
C CYS A 171 10.08 7.42 -0.14
N SER A 172 11.09 7.73 0.70
CA SER A 172 12.33 8.37 0.25
C SER A 172 13.10 7.56 -0.80
N ALA A 173 12.96 6.22 -0.78
CA ALA A 173 13.56 5.36 -1.81
C ALA A 173 12.89 5.56 -3.17
N THR A 174 11.55 5.67 -3.20
CA THR A 174 10.79 6.00 -4.42
C THR A 174 11.19 7.36 -4.97
N GLU A 175 11.26 8.36 -4.09
CA GLU A 175 11.67 9.71 -4.49
C GLU A 175 13.05 9.74 -5.14
N LYS A 176 14.03 9.09 -4.51
CA LYS A 176 15.39 9.00 -5.05
C LYS A 176 15.42 8.28 -6.40
N ARG A 177 14.74 7.14 -6.52
CA ARG A 177 14.70 6.35 -7.76
C ARG A 177 14.02 7.10 -8.91
N GLN A 178 12.92 7.81 -8.65
CA GLN A 178 12.25 8.60 -9.70
C GLN A 178 13.15 9.74 -10.18
N LYS A 179 13.78 10.49 -9.28
CA LYS A 179 14.73 11.55 -9.65
C LYS A 179 15.94 11.02 -10.42
N GLU A 180 16.52 9.91 -9.99
CA GLU A 180 17.65 9.29 -10.66
C GLU A 180 17.27 8.79 -12.06
N ALA A 181 16.10 8.17 -12.20
CA ALA A 181 15.58 7.72 -13.49
C ALA A 181 15.35 8.90 -14.46
N GLU A 182 14.83 10.02 -13.98
CA GLU A 182 14.65 11.24 -14.78
C GLU A 182 16.00 11.79 -15.29
N LEU A 183 17.02 11.85 -14.40
CA LEU A 183 18.35 12.31 -14.79
C LEU A 183 19.00 11.38 -15.82
N LEU A 184 18.95 10.07 -15.58
CA LEU A 184 19.51 9.08 -16.51
C LEU A 184 18.79 9.11 -17.87
N ALA A 185 17.49 9.28 -17.89
CA ALA A 185 16.72 9.39 -19.12
C ALA A 185 17.10 10.66 -19.92
N ALA A 186 17.38 11.77 -19.24
CA ALA A 186 17.81 13.00 -19.91
C ALA A 186 19.23 12.94 -20.50
N GLU A 187 20.08 12.05 -19.98
CA GLU A 187 21.47 11.89 -20.44
C GLU A 187 21.65 10.69 -21.39
N SER A 188 20.59 9.94 -21.69
CA SER A 188 20.65 8.69 -22.46
C SER A 188 19.83 8.77 -23.73
N ASP A 189 20.36 8.26 -24.85
CA ASP A 189 19.61 8.11 -26.10
C ASP A 189 18.56 7.00 -26.00
N ILE A 190 18.80 5.98 -25.19
CA ILE A 190 17.90 4.84 -24.95
C ILE A 190 18.01 4.43 -23.49
N MET A 191 16.88 4.23 -22.85
CA MET A 191 16.77 3.72 -21.48
C MET A 191 16.00 2.40 -21.47
N ILE A 192 16.58 1.36 -20.88
CA ILE A 192 15.94 0.06 -20.68
C ILE A 192 15.58 -0.08 -19.21
N VAL A 193 14.30 -0.32 -18.94
CA VAL A 193 13.78 -0.59 -17.59
C VAL A 193 13.48 -2.08 -17.50
N ILE A 194 14.06 -2.74 -16.48
CA ILE A 194 13.96 -4.20 -16.25
C ILE A 194 13.10 -4.46 -15.02
#